data_5bccba1523b1122e0c0b4a81a5c6fc92
#
_entry.id   5bccba1523b1122e0c0b4a81a5c6fc92
#
_cell.length_a   1.000
_cell.length_b   1.000
_cell.length_c   1.000
_cell.angle_alpha   90.00
_cell.angle_beta   90.00
_cell.angle_gamma   90.00
#
_symmetry.space_group_name_H-M   'P 1'
#
loop_
_entity.id
_entity.type
_entity.pdbx_description
1 polymer ?
#
loop_
_entity_poly.entity_id
_entity_poly.type
_entity_poly.pdbx_seq_one_letter_code
_entity_poly.pdbx_strand_id
1 'polypeptide(L)'
;MTHFDLIRRSFIKLSAALFALLFGAVTPAFAANESSVDIQSRHSVVVTRLVDGTIIGPETDPSIGNNIQGPSMIRVPDWVENSLGKYYLYFADHKGQYIRLAYADAITGPWKIYVPGSLPIEDSFFAVARPPIAEDRLAELVAAREASGVRVSHDYAKELTEPHIASPDVHVDEENQRIIMYFHGLEAAARQHSRVATSKNGIDFETLPSDIGRTYYRAFAWDDMTYAIAMPGQFYRSEDGLKDFETGPLLFESTMRHSAVIVRDGKLFVFWTRVGDAPE
;
A
#
# COMPACT_ATOMS: atom_id res chain seq x y z
N MET A 1 4.51 -15.86 -40.43
CA MET A 1 5.19 -16.82 -39.55
C MET A 1 6.38 -16.08 -38.99
N THR A 2 6.18 -15.42 -37.92
CA THR A 2 7.14 -14.51 -37.28
C THR A 2 7.60 -15.09 -35.94
N HIS A 3 8.79 -14.86 -35.61
CA HIS A 3 9.71 -15.42 -34.62
C HIS A 3 9.29 -15.39 -33.14
N PHE A 4 8.00 -15.35 -32.81
CA PHE A 4 7.46 -15.22 -31.43
C PHE A 4 6.86 -16.50 -30.83
N ASP A 5 6.89 -17.64 -31.53
CA ASP A 5 6.23 -18.88 -31.07
C ASP A 5 7.14 -19.87 -30.31
N LEU A 6 8.37 -19.52 -29.94
CA LEU A 6 9.32 -20.50 -29.40
C LEU A 6 9.60 -20.42 -27.88
N ILE A 7 8.97 -19.51 -27.15
CA ILE A 7 9.21 -19.37 -25.68
C ILE A 7 8.08 -19.91 -24.80
N ARG A 8 7.00 -20.41 -25.37
CA ARG A 8 5.82 -20.88 -24.60
C ARG A 8 5.77 -22.38 -24.27
N ARG A 9 6.85 -23.18 -24.52
CA ARG A 9 6.83 -24.63 -24.27
C ARG A 9 8.06 -25.13 -23.55
N SER A 10 8.21 -24.86 -22.26
CA SER A 10 9.18 -25.60 -21.43
C SER A 10 8.86 -25.53 -19.93
N PHE A 11 7.67 -25.85 -19.54
CA PHE A 11 7.33 -26.24 -18.15
C PHE A 11 6.33 -27.38 -18.14
N ILE A 12 6.75 -28.60 -18.50
CA ILE A 12 6.01 -29.81 -18.15
C ILE A 12 6.99 -30.98 -17.95
N LYS A 13 7.02 -31.47 -16.72
CA LYS A 13 7.32 -32.83 -16.23
C LYS A 13 8.71 -33.40 -16.42
N LEU A 14 9.40 -33.66 -15.32
CA LEU A 14 10.22 -34.88 -15.20
C LEU A 14 9.94 -35.55 -13.85
N SER A 15 9.33 -36.73 -13.98
CA SER A 15 9.13 -37.71 -12.91
C SER A 15 10.42 -38.49 -12.67
N ALA A 16 10.50 -39.05 -11.48
CA ALA A 16 11.56 -39.85 -10.91
C ALA A 16 12.03 -41.03 -11.78
N ALA A 17 13.33 -41.27 -11.78
CA ALA A 17 13.88 -42.62 -11.87
C ALA A 17 15.22 -42.71 -11.14
N LEU A 18 15.26 -43.61 -10.20
CA LEU A 18 16.33 -44.08 -9.33
C LEU A 18 17.43 -44.76 -10.17
N PHE A 19 18.71 -44.33 -10.07
CA PHE A 19 19.84 -45.18 -10.35
C PHE A 19 21.03 -44.79 -9.45
N ALA A 20 21.34 -45.68 -8.52
CA ALA A 20 22.53 -45.63 -7.72
C ALA A 20 23.69 -46.22 -8.50
N LEU A 21 24.82 -45.53 -8.61
CA LEU A 21 26.14 -46.13 -8.78
C LEU A 21 27.22 -45.15 -8.29
N LEU A 22 28.06 -45.70 -7.40
CA LEU A 22 29.27 -45.15 -6.82
C LEU A 22 30.22 -44.59 -7.89
N PHE A 23 30.80 -43.41 -7.65
CA PHE A 23 32.24 -43.16 -7.81
C PHE A 23 32.63 -41.74 -7.36
N GLY A 24 33.62 -41.68 -6.51
CA GLY A 24 34.63 -40.64 -6.40
C GLY A 24 34.22 -39.21 -6.07
N ALA A 25 34.42 -38.83 -4.82
CA ALA A 25 34.40 -37.44 -4.38
C ALA A 25 35.42 -36.57 -5.14
N VAL A 26 34.95 -35.67 -6.00
CA VAL A 26 35.62 -34.43 -6.31
C VAL A 26 34.61 -33.32 -6.03
N THR A 27 34.76 -32.68 -4.90
CA THR A 27 34.04 -31.45 -4.60
C THR A 27 34.65 -30.32 -5.42
N PRO A 28 33.96 -29.72 -6.43
CA PRO A 28 34.33 -28.41 -6.86
C PRO A 28 33.93 -27.43 -5.75
N ALA A 29 34.90 -26.82 -5.12
CA ALA A 29 34.69 -25.63 -4.32
C ALA A 29 34.06 -24.58 -5.25
N PHE A 30 32.74 -24.42 -5.19
CA PHE A 30 32.12 -23.19 -5.64
C PHE A 30 32.63 -22.10 -4.73
N ALA A 31 33.65 -21.40 -5.12
CA ALA A 31 33.98 -20.08 -4.59
C ALA A 31 32.71 -19.24 -4.81
N ALA A 32 31.98 -19.01 -3.76
CA ALA A 32 30.99 -17.94 -3.73
C ALA A 32 31.75 -16.65 -4.03
N ASN A 33 31.64 -16.20 -5.26
CA ASN A 33 32.06 -14.88 -5.64
C ASN A 33 31.04 -13.95 -4.98
N GLU A 34 31.31 -13.58 -3.72
CA GLU A 34 30.68 -12.43 -3.10
C GLU A 34 31.12 -11.22 -3.91
N SER A 35 30.43 -10.96 -5.03
CA SER A 35 30.42 -9.65 -5.59
C SER A 35 29.78 -8.74 -4.53
N SER A 36 30.64 -8.13 -3.70
CA SER A 36 30.25 -6.98 -2.91
C SER A 36 29.68 -5.97 -3.89
N VAL A 37 28.35 -5.92 -3.95
CA VAL A 37 27.65 -4.82 -4.60
C VAL A 37 28.10 -3.58 -3.84
N ASP A 38 28.95 -2.79 -4.46
CA ASP A 38 29.42 -1.52 -3.92
C ASP A 38 28.19 -0.57 -3.86
N ILE A 39 27.52 -0.56 -2.71
CA ILE A 39 26.35 0.29 -2.43
C ILE A 39 26.83 1.73 -2.13
N GLN A 40 27.88 2.20 -2.76
CA GLN A 40 28.40 3.55 -2.60
C GLN A 40 28.12 4.49 -3.77
N SER A 41 26.97 4.44 -4.40
CA SER A 41 26.41 5.64 -5.00
C SER A 41 25.53 6.36 -3.96
N ARG A 42 26.13 7.14 -3.08
CA ARG A 42 25.39 8.05 -2.21
C ARG A 42 24.72 9.10 -3.09
N HIS A 43 23.52 8.82 -3.55
CA HIS A 43 22.67 9.85 -4.11
C HIS A 43 22.32 10.80 -2.97
N SER A 44 22.84 12.01 -3.01
CA SER A 44 22.43 13.03 -2.05
C SER A 44 21.00 13.44 -2.39
N VAL A 45 20.08 13.18 -1.46
CA VAL A 45 18.71 13.67 -1.58
C VAL A 45 18.64 15.02 -0.85
N VAL A 46 18.28 16.05 -1.58
CA VAL A 46 18.00 17.37 -1.00
C VAL A 46 16.51 17.47 -0.76
N VAL A 47 16.12 17.60 0.51
CA VAL A 47 14.72 17.79 0.91
C VAL A 47 14.47 19.26 1.18
N THR A 48 13.54 19.85 0.45
CA THR A 48 13.10 21.23 0.66
C THR A 48 11.65 21.23 1.12
N ARG A 49 11.38 21.85 2.27
CA ARG A 49 10.00 22.07 2.74
C ARG A 49 9.40 23.23 1.95
N LEU A 50 8.19 23.01 1.39
CA LEU A 50 7.50 24.05 0.58
C LEU A 50 6.86 25.12 1.47
N VAL A 51 6.51 24.78 2.70
CA VAL A 51 5.89 25.68 3.69
C VAL A 51 6.50 25.41 5.06
N ASP A 52 6.44 26.40 5.94
CA ASP A 52 6.77 26.22 7.35
C ASP A 52 5.59 25.59 8.08
N GLY A 53 5.81 24.44 8.71
CA GLY A 53 4.80 23.71 9.47
C GLY A 53 4.04 22.66 8.65
N THR A 54 2.85 22.32 9.14
CA THR A 54 1.93 21.33 8.55
C THR A 54 0.98 22.00 7.56
N ILE A 55 0.65 21.31 6.46
CA ILE A 55 -0.34 21.79 5.48
C ILE A 55 -1.78 21.47 5.89
N ILE A 56 -1.97 20.42 6.67
CA ILE A 56 -3.25 20.03 7.30
C ILE A 56 -2.94 19.56 8.71
N GLY A 57 -3.57 20.15 9.69
CA GLY A 57 -3.49 19.82 11.10
C GLY A 57 -4.88 19.83 11.76
N PRO A 58 -4.99 19.43 13.02
CA PRO A 58 -6.27 19.41 13.74
C PRO A 58 -7.01 20.74 13.74
N GLU A 59 -6.27 21.84 13.60
CA GLU A 59 -6.77 23.21 13.53
C GLU A 59 -7.36 23.58 12.16
N THR A 60 -7.14 22.77 11.12
CA THR A 60 -7.62 23.06 9.75
C THR A 60 -9.14 23.02 9.69
N ASP A 61 -9.75 22.01 10.30
CA ASP A 61 -11.19 21.86 10.39
C ASP A 61 -11.54 20.90 11.55
N PRO A 62 -12.54 21.21 12.41
CA PRO A 62 -12.90 20.34 13.53
C PRO A 62 -13.42 18.96 13.11
N SER A 63 -13.90 18.79 11.88
CA SER A 63 -14.42 17.50 11.38
C SER A 63 -13.34 16.42 11.21
N ILE A 64 -12.06 16.80 11.10
CA ILE A 64 -10.98 15.85 10.87
C ILE A 64 -10.33 15.31 12.16
N GLY A 65 -10.67 15.86 13.32
CA GLY A 65 -10.12 15.41 14.60
C GLY A 65 -8.59 15.54 14.70
N ASN A 66 -8.00 14.74 15.58
CA ASN A 66 -6.56 14.85 15.91
C ASN A 66 -5.70 13.76 15.24
N ASN A 67 -6.28 12.72 14.69
CA ASN A 67 -5.54 11.64 14.03
C ASN A 67 -5.62 11.82 12.52
N ILE A 68 -4.50 12.22 11.90
CA ILE A 68 -4.39 12.59 10.49
C ILE A 68 -3.22 11.80 9.91
N GLN A 69 -3.51 10.79 9.08
CA GLN A 69 -2.52 9.82 8.61
C GLN A 69 -2.68 9.44 7.13
N GLY A 70 -1.62 8.84 6.56
CA GLY A 70 -1.62 8.18 5.28
C GLY A 70 -1.98 9.08 4.09
N PRO A 71 -1.38 10.27 3.94
CA PRO A 71 -1.75 11.19 2.87
C PRO A 71 -1.38 10.65 1.49
N SER A 72 -2.26 10.87 0.51
CA SER A 72 -2.01 10.69 -0.91
C SER A 72 -2.59 11.86 -1.68
N MET A 73 -1.80 12.48 -2.55
CA MET A 73 -2.18 13.69 -3.27
C MET A 73 -2.14 13.48 -4.77
N ILE A 74 -3.15 13.99 -5.45
CA ILE A 74 -3.18 14.05 -6.91
C ILE A 74 -3.34 15.50 -7.37
N ARG A 75 -2.82 15.80 -8.56
CA ARG A 75 -3.33 16.91 -9.36
C ARG A 75 -4.62 16.41 -10.02
N VAL A 76 -5.71 17.17 -9.85
CA VAL A 76 -6.99 16.83 -10.46
C VAL A 76 -6.86 16.92 -11.97
N PRO A 77 -7.20 15.86 -12.73
CA PRO A 77 -7.12 15.87 -14.18
C PRO A 77 -8.08 16.87 -14.81
N ASP A 78 -7.72 17.38 -15.97
CA ASP A 78 -8.53 18.40 -16.69
C ASP A 78 -9.87 17.84 -17.20
N TRP A 79 -10.02 16.51 -17.30
CA TRP A 79 -11.28 15.86 -17.67
C TRP A 79 -12.29 15.76 -16.50
N VAL A 80 -11.89 16.07 -15.27
CA VAL A 80 -12.81 16.12 -14.11
C VAL A 80 -13.58 17.44 -14.16
N GLU A 81 -14.85 17.35 -14.50
CA GLU A 81 -15.73 18.50 -14.51
C GLU A 81 -16.10 18.97 -13.09
N ASN A 82 -16.23 20.28 -12.90
CA ASN A 82 -16.65 20.90 -11.64
C ASN A 82 -15.80 20.49 -10.43
N SER A 83 -14.49 20.33 -10.62
CA SER A 83 -13.58 19.99 -9.53
C SER A 83 -13.62 21.04 -8.41
N LEU A 84 -13.42 20.60 -7.15
CA LEU A 84 -13.36 21.49 -5.97
C LEU A 84 -12.11 22.38 -5.96
N GLY A 85 -11.04 21.93 -6.63
CA GLY A 85 -9.76 22.62 -6.74
C GLY A 85 -8.80 21.87 -7.64
N LYS A 86 -7.60 22.40 -7.85
CA LYS A 86 -6.57 21.80 -8.72
C LYS A 86 -5.86 20.60 -8.11
N TYR A 87 -5.90 20.47 -6.79
CA TYR A 87 -5.27 19.38 -6.05
C TYR A 87 -6.25 18.78 -5.07
N TYR A 88 -6.25 17.46 -4.99
CA TYR A 88 -6.96 16.68 -3.98
C TYR A 88 -5.95 15.96 -3.11
N LEU A 89 -6.14 16.01 -1.81
CA LEU A 89 -5.35 15.32 -0.79
C LEU A 89 -6.27 14.39 0.01
N TYR A 90 -6.07 13.10 -0.17
CA TYR A 90 -6.80 12.07 0.55
C TYR A 90 -6.00 11.66 1.79
N PHE A 91 -6.68 11.42 2.90
CA PHE A 91 -6.06 11.01 4.15
C PHE A 91 -7.09 10.32 5.04
N ALA A 92 -6.67 9.78 6.18
CA ALA A 92 -7.57 9.07 7.07
C ALA A 92 -7.22 9.31 8.54
N ASP A 93 -8.13 8.93 9.43
CA ASP A 93 -7.82 8.52 10.79
C ASP A 93 -7.31 7.08 10.77
N HIS A 94 -6.40 6.71 11.67
CA HIS A 94 -5.88 5.34 11.72
C HIS A 94 -6.98 4.27 11.96
N LYS A 95 -8.04 4.65 12.65
CA LYS A 95 -9.25 3.84 12.89
C LYS A 95 -10.52 4.55 12.41
N GLY A 96 -10.38 5.26 11.26
CA GLY A 96 -11.46 6.07 10.72
C GLY A 96 -12.53 5.27 10.00
N GLN A 97 -13.71 5.89 9.95
CA GLN A 97 -14.90 5.33 9.31
C GLN A 97 -15.06 5.80 7.86
N TYR A 98 -14.14 6.62 7.34
CA TYR A 98 -14.17 7.13 5.97
C TYR A 98 -12.79 7.65 5.54
N ILE A 99 -12.55 7.68 4.25
CA ILE A 99 -11.42 8.39 3.66
C ILE A 99 -11.79 9.86 3.55
N ARG A 100 -10.97 10.71 4.16
CA ARG A 100 -11.11 12.16 4.16
C ARG A 100 -10.57 12.77 2.89
N LEU A 101 -11.07 13.94 2.53
CA LEU A 101 -10.65 14.70 1.36
C LEU A 101 -10.41 16.15 1.73
N ALA A 102 -9.26 16.67 1.34
CA ALA A 102 -8.98 18.10 1.27
C ALA A 102 -8.68 18.51 -0.17
N TYR A 103 -8.91 19.78 -0.48
CA TYR A 103 -8.66 20.36 -1.81
C TYR A 103 -8.05 21.74 -1.75
N ALA A 104 -7.29 22.10 -2.77
CA ALA A 104 -6.67 23.41 -2.92
C ALA A 104 -6.37 23.73 -4.38
N ASP A 105 -6.14 25.02 -4.69
CA ASP A 105 -5.68 25.45 -6.02
C ASP A 105 -4.16 25.52 -6.16
N ALA A 106 -3.44 25.39 -5.05
CA ALA A 106 -1.98 25.32 -5.00
C ALA A 106 -1.53 24.23 -3.99
N ILE A 107 -0.39 23.58 -4.28
CA ILE A 107 0.20 22.56 -3.39
C ILE A 107 0.45 23.11 -1.97
N THR A 108 0.80 24.37 -1.87
CA THR A 108 1.04 25.06 -0.59
C THR A 108 -0.24 25.45 0.15
N GLY A 109 -1.41 25.21 -0.46
CA GLY A 109 -2.70 25.62 0.10
C GLY A 109 -3.11 27.07 -0.27
N PRO A 110 -4.07 27.68 0.44
CA PRO A 110 -4.72 27.10 1.61
C PRO A 110 -5.57 25.87 1.28
N TRP A 111 -5.47 24.85 2.10
CA TRP A 111 -6.26 23.63 1.98
C TRP A 111 -7.63 23.79 2.66
N LYS A 112 -8.65 23.26 2.03
CA LYS A 112 -10.03 23.23 2.54
C LYS A 112 -10.47 21.79 2.69
N ILE A 113 -11.17 21.47 3.76
CA ILE A 113 -11.71 20.13 4.00
C ILE A 113 -13.06 19.99 3.29
N TYR A 114 -13.21 18.90 2.53
CA TYR A 114 -14.49 18.44 2.03
C TYR A 114 -15.09 17.51 3.08
N VAL A 115 -15.97 18.05 3.91
CA VAL A 115 -16.47 17.39 5.12
C VAL A 115 -17.09 16.01 4.89
N PRO A 116 -17.86 15.75 3.81
CA PRO A 116 -18.38 14.40 3.54
C PRO A 116 -17.28 13.34 3.33
N GLY A 117 -16.06 13.77 2.96
CA GLY A 117 -14.99 12.83 2.56
C GLY A 117 -15.22 12.24 1.18
N SER A 118 -14.51 11.16 0.84
CA SER A 118 -14.54 10.56 -0.49
C SER A 118 -15.01 9.10 -0.52
N LEU A 119 -14.88 8.36 0.56
CA LEU A 119 -15.30 6.96 0.66
C LEU A 119 -15.70 6.64 2.09
N PRO A 120 -16.97 6.38 2.39
CA PRO A 120 -17.40 5.89 3.69
C PRO A 120 -17.15 4.38 3.84
N ILE A 121 -17.02 3.91 5.08
CA ILE A 121 -16.75 2.50 5.36
C ILE A 121 -17.87 1.58 4.88
N GLU A 122 -19.09 2.07 4.87
CA GLU A 122 -20.28 1.35 4.39
C GLU A 122 -20.16 0.90 2.94
N ASP A 123 -19.44 1.67 2.12
CA ASP A 123 -19.22 1.42 0.69
C ASP A 123 -17.88 0.73 0.41
N SER A 124 -17.18 0.27 1.46
CA SER A 124 -15.80 -0.23 1.35
C SER A 124 -15.68 -1.75 1.23
N PHE A 125 -16.75 -2.51 1.45
CA PHE A 125 -16.75 -3.97 1.63
C PHE A 125 -15.91 -4.47 2.83
N PHE A 126 -15.52 -3.61 3.74
CA PHE A 126 -14.90 -3.99 5.01
C PHE A 126 -15.93 -4.07 6.14
N ALA A 127 -15.52 -4.55 7.30
CA ALA A 127 -16.40 -4.65 8.44
C ALA A 127 -16.87 -3.26 8.89
N VAL A 128 -18.18 -3.05 8.97
CA VAL A 128 -18.81 -1.80 9.46
C VAL A 128 -19.13 -1.85 10.95
N ALA A 129 -19.07 -3.03 11.55
CA ALA A 129 -19.24 -3.27 12.97
C ALA A 129 -18.15 -4.23 13.47
N ARG A 130 -17.93 -4.23 14.78
CA ARG A 130 -16.94 -5.12 15.40
C ARG A 130 -17.15 -6.56 14.94
N PRO A 131 -16.16 -7.19 14.29
CA PRO A 131 -16.29 -8.57 13.84
C PRO A 131 -16.49 -9.53 15.02
N PRO A 132 -17.34 -10.55 14.87
CA PRO A 132 -17.53 -11.54 15.91
C PRO A 132 -16.23 -12.33 16.13
N ILE A 133 -15.88 -12.51 17.40
CA ILE A 133 -14.74 -13.32 17.83
C ILE A 133 -15.00 -13.89 19.22
N ALA A 134 -14.65 -15.13 19.46
CA ALA A 134 -14.73 -15.74 20.77
C ALA A 134 -13.74 -15.07 21.74
N GLU A 135 -14.14 -14.90 23.00
CA GLU A 135 -13.35 -14.16 24.00
C GLU A 135 -11.98 -14.79 24.25
N ASP A 136 -11.91 -16.15 24.33
CA ASP A 136 -10.67 -16.90 24.47
C ASP A 136 -9.73 -16.65 23.28
N ARG A 137 -10.27 -16.67 22.07
CA ARG A 137 -9.49 -16.40 20.87
C ARG A 137 -8.98 -14.96 20.81
N LEU A 138 -9.79 -14.00 21.22
CA LEU A 138 -9.35 -12.60 21.31
C LEU A 138 -8.22 -12.45 22.34
N ALA A 139 -8.36 -13.07 23.50
CA ALA A 139 -7.32 -13.04 24.54
C ALA A 139 -5.98 -13.63 24.04
N GLU A 140 -6.02 -14.74 23.31
CA GLU A 140 -4.82 -15.31 22.68
C GLU A 140 -4.15 -14.34 21.70
N LEU A 141 -4.93 -13.68 20.83
CA LEU A 141 -4.43 -12.72 19.85
C LEU A 141 -3.85 -11.47 20.51
N VAL A 142 -4.49 -10.98 21.55
CA VAL A 142 -3.99 -9.86 22.37
C VAL A 142 -2.65 -10.23 23.00
N ALA A 143 -2.57 -11.38 23.67
CA ALA A 143 -1.33 -11.84 24.31
C ALA A 143 -0.19 -12.01 23.27
N ALA A 144 -0.49 -12.56 22.10
CA ALA A 144 0.48 -12.69 21.03
C ALA A 144 0.96 -11.32 20.51
N ARG A 145 0.06 -10.34 20.41
CA ARG A 145 0.38 -8.98 19.97
C ARG A 145 1.25 -8.24 21.00
N GLU A 146 0.91 -8.36 22.28
CA GLU A 146 1.70 -7.82 23.38
C GLU A 146 3.13 -8.43 23.41
N ALA A 147 3.22 -9.75 23.29
CA ALA A 147 4.50 -10.47 23.25
C ALA A 147 5.38 -10.07 22.05
N SER A 148 4.78 -9.59 20.94
CA SER A 148 5.52 -9.11 19.77
C SER A 148 6.24 -7.77 20.02
N GLY A 149 5.92 -7.05 21.11
CA GLY A 149 6.49 -5.76 21.45
C GLY A 149 6.11 -4.61 20.51
N VAL A 150 5.19 -4.84 19.57
CA VAL A 150 4.70 -3.80 18.66
C VAL A 150 3.83 -2.83 19.43
N ARG A 151 4.24 -1.56 19.46
CA ARG A 151 3.43 -0.51 20.07
C ARG A 151 2.20 -0.21 19.22
N VAL A 152 1.08 0.06 19.88
CA VAL A 152 -0.18 0.44 19.23
C VAL A 152 -0.70 1.72 19.88
N SER A 153 -1.49 2.49 19.15
CA SER A 153 -2.09 3.75 19.62
C SER A 153 -3.32 3.57 20.50
N HIS A 154 -3.86 2.35 20.57
CA HIS A 154 -5.02 1.96 21.36
C HIS A 154 -4.70 0.71 22.19
N ASP A 155 -5.64 0.23 22.99
CA ASP A 155 -5.52 -1.12 23.56
C ASP A 155 -5.51 -2.18 22.47
N TYR A 156 -4.86 -3.30 22.72
CA TYR A 156 -4.65 -4.34 21.70
C TYR A 156 -5.95 -4.97 21.22
N ALA A 157 -6.97 -5.10 22.08
CA ALA A 157 -8.25 -5.66 21.69
C ALA A 157 -8.96 -4.74 20.69
N LYS A 158 -8.94 -3.42 20.94
CA LYS A 158 -9.45 -2.41 20.01
C LYS A 158 -8.67 -2.42 18.70
N GLU A 159 -7.34 -2.48 18.76
CA GLU A 159 -6.48 -2.55 17.57
C GLU A 159 -6.84 -3.71 16.65
N LEU A 160 -7.19 -4.86 17.22
CA LEU A 160 -7.52 -6.08 16.48
C LEU A 160 -8.97 -6.16 16.00
N THR A 161 -9.88 -5.35 16.54
CA THR A 161 -11.33 -5.53 16.30
C THR A 161 -12.07 -4.26 15.88
N GLU A 162 -11.44 -3.09 15.91
CA GLU A 162 -12.10 -1.83 15.53
C GLU A 162 -12.28 -1.73 14.02
N PRO A 163 -13.52 -1.63 13.52
CA PRO A 163 -13.80 -1.39 12.12
C PRO A 163 -13.16 -0.09 11.64
N HIS A 164 -12.47 -0.12 10.51
CA HIS A 164 -11.86 1.07 9.94
C HIS A 164 -11.47 0.88 8.49
N ILE A 165 -11.29 2.00 7.79
CA ILE A 165 -10.59 2.09 6.52
C ILE A 165 -9.55 3.20 6.58
N ALA A 166 -8.37 2.99 5.98
CA ALA A 166 -7.26 3.92 6.09
C ALA A 166 -6.23 3.81 4.96
N SER A 167 -5.24 4.70 5.01
CA SER A 167 -4.02 4.72 4.18
C SER A 167 -4.30 4.70 2.69
N PRO A 168 -5.07 5.66 2.17
CA PRO A 168 -5.30 5.77 0.73
C PRO A 168 -3.99 5.95 -0.03
N ASP A 169 -3.94 5.37 -1.23
CA ASP A 169 -2.92 5.58 -2.25
C ASP A 169 -3.64 5.82 -3.57
N VAL A 170 -3.62 7.06 -4.06
CA VAL A 170 -4.52 7.52 -5.13
C VAL A 170 -3.72 7.88 -6.37
N HIS A 171 -4.18 7.38 -7.51
CA HIS A 171 -3.55 7.52 -8.81
C HIS A 171 -4.54 7.97 -9.87
N VAL A 172 -4.03 8.70 -10.85
CA VAL A 172 -4.80 9.11 -12.03
C VAL A 172 -4.49 8.16 -13.18
N ASP A 173 -5.52 7.55 -13.73
CA ASP A 173 -5.48 6.78 -14.97
C ASP A 173 -6.04 7.67 -16.09
N GLU A 174 -5.14 8.37 -16.77
CA GLU A 174 -5.49 9.31 -17.84
C GLU A 174 -6.11 8.60 -19.05
N GLU A 175 -5.63 7.40 -19.37
CA GLU A 175 -6.09 6.65 -20.54
C GLU A 175 -7.57 6.26 -20.40
N ASN A 176 -7.98 5.81 -19.23
CA ASN A 176 -9.36 5.39 -18.96
C ASN A 176 -10.21 6.49 -18.31
N GLN A 177 -9.65 7.68 -18.13
CA GLN A 177 -10.30 8.82 -17.46
C GLN A 177 -10.95 8.41 -16.14
N ARG A 178 -10.15 7.86 -15.23
CA ARG A 178 -10.58 7.42 -13.89
C ARG A 178 -9.51 7.73 -12.86
N ILE A 179 -9.93 7.85 -11.62
CA ILE A 179 -9.06 7.97 -10.45
C ILE A 179 -9.17 6.66 -9.67
N ILE A 180 -8.04 6.05 -9.35
CA ILE A 180 -7.95 4.76 -8.66
C ILE A 180 -7.43 5.02 -7.25
N MET A 181 -8.09 4.46 -6.25
CA MET A 181 -7.69 4.48 -4.85
C MET A 181 -7.42 3.07 -4.35
N TYR A 182 -6.22 2.82 -3.86
CA TYR A 182 -5.89 1.64 -3.07
C TYR A 182 -6.01 2.03 -1.59
N PHE A 183 -6.66 1.22 -0.79
CA PHE A 183 -6.85 1.48 0.64
C PHE A 183 -6.98 0.17 1.39
N HIS A 184 -6.83 0.20 2.70
CA HIS A 184 -7.02 -1.00 3.51
C HIS A 184 -8.09 -0.80 4.58
N GLY A 185 -8.57 -1.91 5.12
CA GLY A 185 -9.52 -1.92 6.21
C GLY A 185 -9.54 -3.23 6.97
N LEU A 186 -10.33 -3.26 8.04
CA LEU A 186 -10.55 -4.46 8.83
C LEU A 186 -11.62 -5.35 8.17
N GLU A 187 -11.24 -6.54 7.77
CA GLU A 187 -12.17 -7.52 7.18
C GLU A 187 -12.74 -8.49 8.23
N ALA A 188 -11.91 -8.92 9.16
CA ALA A 188 -12.28 -9.75 10.30
C ALA A 188 -11.37 -9.42 11.48
N ALA A 189 -11.66 -9.95 12.68
CA ALA A 189 -10.81 -9.74 13.83
C ALA A 189 -9.35 -10.13 13.52
N ALA A 190 -8.43 -9.20 13.76
CA ALA A 190 -6.99 -9.31 13.47
C ALA A 190 -6.64 -9.51 11.98
N ARG A 191 -7.59 -9.34 11.06
CA ARG A 191 -7.35 -9.49 9.62
C ARG A 191 -7.68 -8.20 8.88
N GLN A 192 -6.65 -7.58 8.34
CA GLN A 192 -6.74 -6.39 7.51
C GLN A 192 -6.22 -6.73 6.11
N HIS A 193 -6.89 -6.24 5.09
CA HIS A 193 -6.53 -6.41 3.69
C HIS A 193 -6.67 -5.10 2.93
N SER A 194 -6.26 -5.09 1.68
CA SER A 194 -6.41 -3.95 0.79
C SER A 194 -7.44 -4.21 -0.30
N ARG A 195 -8.11 -3.14 -0.75
CA ARG A 195 -9.06 -3.13 -1.85
C ARG A 195 -8.79 -1.96 -2.78
N VAL A 196 -9.45 -1.97 -3.90
CA VAL A 196 -9.43 -0.91 -4.91
C VAL A 196 -10.78 -0.24 -4.97
N ALA A 197 -10.79 1.08 -5.07
CA ALA A 197 -11.97 1.85 -5.45
C ALA A 197 -11.65 2.74 -6.66
N THR A 198 -12.64 3.04 -7.48
CA THR A 198 -12.49 3.92 -8.65
C THR A 198 -13.48 5.07 -8.62
N SER A 199 -13.11 6.19 -9.24
CA SER A 199 -13.94 7.37 -9.31
C SER A 199 -13.78 8.08 -10.66
N LYS A 200 -14.84 8.77 -11.12
CA LYS A 200 -14.78 9.66 -12.27
C LYS A 200 -14.54 11.13 -11.91
N ASN A 201 -14.74 11.48 -10.65
CA ASN A 201 -14.60 12.87 -10.18
C ASN A 201 -13.61 13.04 -9.01
N GLY A 202 -13.05 11.94 -8.49
CA GLY A 202 -12.14 11.96 -7.34
C GLY A 202 -12.82 12.24 -5.99
N ILE A 203 -14.14 12.28 -5.95
CA ILE A 203 -14.94 12.52 -4.73
C ILE A 203 -15.74 11.26 -4.40
N ASP A 204 -16.54 10.80 -5.36
CA ASP A 204 -17.41 9.64 -5.20
C ASP A 204 -16.68 8.39 -5.70
N PHE A 205 -16.28 7.50 -4.81
CA PHE A 205 -15.57 6.29 -5.13
C PHE A 205 -16.48 5.06 -5.04
N GLU A 206 -16.35 4.17 -6.01
CA GLU A 206 -17.00 2.87 -6.05
C GLU A 206 -15.94 1.79 -5.78
N THR A 207 -16.12 1.03 -4.70
CA THR A 207 -15.18 -0.02 -4.31
C THR A 207 -15.40 -1.30 -5.11
N LEU A 208 -14.31 -1.92 -5.52
CA LEU A 208 -14.31 -3.24 -6.13
C LEU A 208 -14.25 -4.32 -5.03
N PRO A 209 -15.01 -5.42 -5.14
CA PRO A 209 -15.11 -6.43 -4.08
C PRO A 209 -13.84 -7.26 -3.89
N SER A 210 -12.91 -7.23 -4.84
CA SER A 210 -11.70 -8.05 -4.81
C SER A 210 -10.74 -7.64 -3.71
N ASP A 211 -10.26 -8.62 -2.94
CA ASP A 211 -9.07 -8.49 -2.10
C ASP A 211 -7.82 -8.46 -2.98
N ILE A 212 -6.96 -7.49 -2.77
CA ILE A 212 -5.74 -7.32 -3.55
C ILE A 212 -4.46 -7.60 -2.76
N GLY A 213 -4.57 -7.94 -1.48
CA GLY A 213 -3.43 -8.33 -0.66
C GLY A 213 -3.28 -7.58 0.66
N ARG A 214 -2.03 -7.44 1.12
CA ARG A 214 -1.68 -6.90 2.44
C ARG A 214 -1.91 -5.40 2.53
N THR A 215 -1.88 -4.89 3.76
CA THR A 215 -2.09 -3.47 4.09
C THR A 215 -0.96 -2.55 3.67
N TYR A 216 -1.24 -1.26 3.66
CA TYR A 216 -0.31 -0.17 3.27
C TYR A 216 0.20 -0.32 1.85
N TYR A 217 -0.73 -0.53 0.94
CA TYR A 217 -0.47 -0.63 -0.49
C TYR A 217 0.10 0.67 -1.05
N ARG A 218 1.15 0.56 -1.86
CA ARG A 218 1.71 1.67 -2.65
C ARG A 218 1.93 1.17 -4.05
N ALA A 219 1.08 1.62 -4.96
CA ALA A 219 1.08 1.19 -6.35
C ALA A 219 2.01 2.06 -7.21
N PHE A 220 2.51 1.50 -8.29
CA PHE A 220 3.28 2.20 -9.31
C PHE A 220 3.19 1.46 -10.64
N ALA A 221 3.24 2.22 -11.73
CA ALA A 221 3.35 1.65 -13.07
C ALA A 221 4.81 1.33 -13.39
N TRP A 222 5.07 0.17 -14.00
CA TRP A 222 6.36 -0.22 -14.55
C TRP A 222 6.14 -1.10 -15.77
N ASP A 223 6.72 -0.71 -16.90
CA ASP A 223 6.38 -1.24 -18.20
C ASP A 223 4.84 -1.22 -18.38
N ASP A 224 4.22 -2.18 -18.96
CA ASP A 224 2.76 -2.19 -19.16
C ASP A 224 1.98 -2.84 -18.00
N MET A 225 2.55 -2.83 -16.79
CA MET A 225 1.98 -3.48 -15.61
C MET A 225 1.82 -2.51 -14.44
N THR A 226 0.87 -2.77 -13.58
CA THR A 226 0.78 -2.15 -12.25
C THR A 226 1.44 -3.05 -11.23
N TYR A 227 2.40 -2.50 -10.51
CA TYR A 227 3.04 -3.13 -9.36
C TYR A 227 2.61 -2.45 -8.08
N ALA A 228 2.79 -3.14 -6.96
CA ALA A 228 2.63 -2.54 -5.66
C ALA A 228 3.59 -3.13 -4.62
N ILE A 229 3.88 -2.34 -3.60
CA ILE A 229 4.56 -2.76 -2.38
C ILE A 229 3.59 -2.59 -1.22
N ALA A 230 3.43 -3.64 -0.42
CA ALA A 230 2.66 -3.60 0.83
C ALA A 230 3.52 -4.06 2.02
N MET A 231 3.12 -3.70 3.23
CA MET A 231 3.83 -4.12 4.46
C MET A 231 3.92 -5.66 4.59
N PRO A 232 5.06 -6.23 4.91
CA PRO A 232 6.37 -5.65 5.22
C PRO A 232 7.34 -5.67 4.02
N GLY A 233 6.95 -5.14 2.87
CA GLY A 233 7.74 -5.15 1.63
C GLY A 233 7.37 -6.28 0.69
N GLN A 234 6.15 -6.78 0.80
CA GLN A 234 5.57 -7.74 -0.12
C GLN A 234 5.24 -7.06 -1.44
N PHE A 235 5.78 -7.58 -2.53
CA PHE A 235 5.47 -7.12 -3.88
C PHE A 235 4.23 -7.82 -4.43
N TYR A 236 3.52 -7.08 -5.28
CA TYR A 236 2.38 -7.55 -6.06
C TYR A 236 2.47 -6.99 -7.48
N ARG A 237 1.79 -7.63 -8.42
CA ARG A 237 1.61 -7.11 -9.78
C ARG A 237 0.24 -7.47 -10.34
N SER A 238 -0.29 -6.62 -11.20
CA SER A 238 -1.55 -6.80 -11.92
C SER A 238 -1.44 -6.20 -13.31
N GLU A 239 -2.16 -6.74 -14.28
CA GLU A 239 -2.22 -6.21 -15.64
C GLU A 239 -3.04 -4.90 -15.71
N ASP A 240 -4.14 -4.81 -14.95
CA ASP A 240 -5.08 -3.68 -15.03
C ASP A 240 -5.04 -2.74 -13.79
N GLY A 241 -4.28 -3.13 -12.76
CA GLY A 241 -4.20 -2.39 -11.50
C GLY A 241 -5.48 -2.38 -10.67
N LEU A 242 -6.50 -3.19 -11.04
CA LEU A 242 -7.78 -3.20 -10.35
C LEU A 242 -8.07 -4.51 -9.62
N LYS A 243 -7.57 -5.60 -10.14
CA LYS A 243 -7.84 -6.96 -9.64
C LYS A 243 -6.70 -7.90 -10.00
N ASP A 244 -6.87 -9.17 -9.62
CA ASP A 244 -5.99 -10.27 -10.00
C ASP A 244 -4.50 -9.98 -9.70
N PHE A 245 -4.24 -9.33 -8.56
CA PHE A 245 -2.89 -9.06 -8.12
C PHE A 245 -2.16 -10.35 -7.73
N GLU A 246 -1.17 -10.70 -8.52
CA GLU A 246 -0.28 -11.82 -8.22
C GLU A 246 0.73 -11.44 -7.13
N THR A 247 0.89 -12.32 -6.15
CA THR A 247 1.89 -12.15 -5.10
C THR A 247 3.29 -12.41 -5.65
N GLY A 248 4.15 -11.42 -5.53
CA GLY A 248 5.55 -11.45 -5.90
C GLY A 248 6.48 -11.76 -4.72
N PRO A 249 7.76 -11.38 -4.81
CA PRO A 249 8.74 -11.61 -3.75
C PRO A 249 8.52 -10.68 -2.54
N LEU A 250 9.01 -11.13 -1.38
CA LEU A 250 9.19 -10.31 -0.19
C LEU A 250 10.64 -9.80 -0.20
N LEU A 251 10.84 -8.51 -0.48
CA LEU A 251 12.17 -7.95 -0.74
C LEU A 251 12.73 -7.08 0.40
N PHE A 252 11.93 -6.77 1.41
CA PHE A 252 12.33 -5.93 2.52
C PHE A 252 12.38 -6.71 3.84
N GLU A 253 12.95 -6.08 4.86
CA GLU A 253 12.98 -6.63 6.22
C GLU A 253 11.56 -6.71 6.82
N SER A 254 11.35 -7.66 7.73
CA SER A 254 10.08 -7.83 8.44
C SER A 254 9.62 -6.61 9.24
N THR A 255 10.52 -5.67 9.48
CA THR A 255 10.27 -4.40 10.19
C THR A 255 9.85 -3.25 9.27
N MET A 256 9.85 -3.44 7.95
CA MET A 256 9.36 -2.43 7.01
C MET A 256 7.85 -2.21 7.20
N ARG A 257 7.44 -0.94 7.33
CA ARG A 257 6.04 -0.59 7.57
C ARG A 257 5.43 0.28 6.46
N HIS A 258 5.66 1.57 6.50
CA HIS A 258 5.13 2.49 5.51
C HIS A 258 6.13 2.73 4.40
N SER A 259 5.65 2.89 3.19
CA SER A 259 6.51 3.26 2.07
C SER A 259 5.89 4.36 1.21
N ALA A 260 6.76 5.03 0.47
CA ALA A 260 6.42 5.82 -0.70
C ALA A 260 7.32 5.37 -1.84
N VAL A 261 6.78 5.32 -3.05
CA VAL A 261 7.49 4.82 -4.22
C VAL A 261 7.52 5.88 -5.32
N ILE A 262 8.63 5.98 -6.00
CA ILE A 262 8.80 6.84 -7.18
C ILE A 262 9.54 6.05 -8.25
N VAL A 263 8.95 5.97 -9.44
CA VAL A 263 9.62 5.47 -10.65
C VAL A 263 10.22 6.65 -11.40
N ARG A 264 11.53 6.64 -11.59
CA ARG A 264 12.21 7.70 -12.32
C ARG A 264 13.48 7.17 -13.00
N ASP A 265 13.68 7.55 -14.26
CA ASP A 265 14.87 7.20 -15.06
C ASP A 265 15.17 5.69 -15.06
N GLY A 266 14.12 4.85 -15.21
CA GLY A 266 14.24 3.40 -15.23
C GLY A 266 14.65 2.79 -13.88
N LYS A 267 14.43 3.50 -12.77
CA LYS A 267 14.73 3.06 -11.40
C LYS A 267 13.52 3.23 -10.50
N LEU A 268 13.35 2.30 -9.58
CA LEU A 268 12.39 2.38 -8.49
C LEU A 268 13.09 2.93 -7.24
N PHE A 269 12.64 4.09 -6.77
CA PHE A 269 13.06 4.65 -5.48
C PHE A 269 12.00 4.30 -4.45
N VAL A 270 12.41 3.67 -3.35
CA VAL A 270 11.53 3.29 -2.24
C VAL A 270 12.00 3.99 -0.98
N PHE A 271 11.16 4.87 -0.45
CA PHE A 271 11.33 5.49 0.86
C PHE A 271 10.46 4.72 1.84
N TRP A 272 11.00 4.27 2.94
CA TRP A 272 10.26 3.44 3.88
C TRP A 272 10.65 3.71 5.33
N THR A 273 9.72 3.40 6.24
CA THR A 273 9.96 3.50 7.69
C THR A 273 10.14 2.11 8.27
N ARG A 274 11.02 2.01 9.26
CA ARG A 274 11.22 0.81 10.06
C ARG A 274 10.43 0.92 11.36
N VAL A 275 9.71 -0.13 11.74
CA VAL A 275 9.05 -0.19 13.05
C VAL A 275 10.09 0.01 14.15
N GLY A 276 9.86 1.00 15.02
CA GLY A 276 10.71 1.34 16.16
C GLY A 276 11.79 2.41 15.90
N ASP A 277 12.00 2.86 14.65
CA ASP A 277 13.01 3.90 14.33
C ASP A 277 12.48 5.33 14.56
N ALA A 278 11.17 5.52 14.53
CA ALA A 278 10.53 6.81 14.74
C ALA A 278 9.34 6.69 15.70
N PRO A 279 8.97 7.78 16.41
CA PRO A 279 7.67 7.81 17.09
C PRO A 279 6.57 7.60 16.07
N GLU A 280 5.68 6.69 16.37
CA GLU A 280 4.49 6.40 15.55
C GLU A 280 3.27 7.16 16.10
#